data_8f1c84827cf5ce608e317409541385b7
#
_entry.id   8f1c84827cf5ce608e317409541385b7
#
_cell.length_a   1.000
_cell.length_b   1.000
_cell.length_c   1.000
_cell.angle_alpha   90.00
_cell.angle_beta   90.00
_cell.angle_gamma   90.00
#
_symmetry.space_group_name_H-M   'P 1'
#
loop_
_entity.id
_entity.type
_entity.pdbx_description
1 polymer ?
#
loop_
_entity_poly.entity_id
_entity_poly.type
_entity_poly.pdbx_seq_one_letter_code
_entity_poly.pdbx_strand_id
1 'polypeptide(L)'
;MCIRDSLKIQGDKENITPYMGCYGIGASRIVAAAIEQNHDEKGIIWPNSLSPYEVVIVEANPKGKEDIKAKCEDIYNLLLGNGVDVLWEDTDKRPGVKFADMELIGIPVMIIIGDKALKNNQLELKTRKDEKPIMVSHEDLVNALKELN
;
A
#
# COMPACT_ATOMS: atom_id res chain seq x y z
N MET A 1 20.77 -11.88 -24.95
CA MET A 1 20.67 -11.98 -26.44
C MET A 1 19.26 -11.56 -26.86
N CYS A 2 19.13 -10.48 -27.58
CA CYS A 2 17.83 -9.98 -28.03
C CYS A 2 17.39 -10.77 -29.28
N ILE A 3 16.33 -11.54 -29.20
CA ILE A 3 15.77 -12.32 -30.34
C ILE A 3 15.43 -11.37 -31.50
N ARG A 4 15.00 -10.17 -31.21
CA ARG A 4 14.67 -9.13 -32.16
C ARG A 4 15.84 -8.74 -33.09
N ASP A 5 17.06 -8.76 -32.56
CA ASP A 5 18.23 -8.29 -33.31
C ASP A 5 18.94 -9.40 -34.07
N SER A 6 18.65 -10.66 -33.73
CA SER A 6 19.33 -11.83 -34.29
C SER A 6 18.51 -12.58 -35.34
N LEU A 7 17.18 -12.46 -35.31
CA LEU A 7 16.33 -13.10 -36.30
C LEU A 7 16.28 -12.26 -37.58
N LYS A 8 16.67 -12.89 -38.69
CA LYS A 8 16.62 -12.32 -40.04
C LYS A 8 15.81 -13.22 -40.93
N ILE A 9 14.95 -12.65 -41.76
CA ILE A 9 14.24 -13.36 -42.83
C ILE A 9 14.76 -12.87 -44.19
N GLN A 10 14.79 -13.78 -45.16
CA GLN A 10 15.22 -13.45 -46.50
C GLN A 10 14.14 -12.64 -47.20
N GLY A 11 14.47 -11.40 -47.57
CA GLY A 11 13.64 -10.56 -48.42
C GLY A 11 14.11 -10.64 -49.89
N ASP A 12 13.39 -9.98 -50.80
CA ASP A 12 13.72 -9.98 -52.22
C ASP A 12 15.07 -9.36 -52.57
N LYS A 13 15.49 -8.35 -51.83
CA LYS A 13 16.74 -7.62 -52.05
C LYS A 13 17.72 -7.67 -50.87
N GLU A 14 17.22 -7.79 -49.66
CA GLU A 14 18.02 -7.78 -48.43
C GLU A 14 17.35 -8.57 -47.33
N ASN A 15 18.12 -8.96 -46.31
CA ASN A 15 17.59 -9.61 -45.12
C ASN A 15 16.83 -8.58 -44.26
N ILE A 16 15.60 -8.92 -43.90
CA ILE A 16 14.68 -8.08 -43.14
C ILE A 16 14.62 -8.55 -41.70
N THR A 17 14.67 -7.61 -40.73
CA THR A 17 14.38 -7.91 -39.32
C THR A 17 12.86 -7.90 -39.12
N PRO A 18 12.25 -9.03 -38.76
CA PRO A 18 10.80 -9.10 -38.57
C PRO A 18 10.36 -8.31 -37.33
N TYR A 19 9.20 -7.69 -37.42
CA TYR A 19 8.53 -7.14 -36.25
C TYR A 19 7.69 -8.23 -35.61
N MET A 20 7.85 -8.38 -34.29
CA MET A 20 7.08 -9.35 -33.51
C MET A 20 6.08 -8.59 -32.65
N GLY A 21 4.79 -8.93 -32.74
CA GLY A 21 3.77 -8.51 -31.80
C GLY A 21 3.70 -9.50 -30.62
N CYS A 22 3.63 -8.99 -29.41
CA CYS A 22 3.39 -9.79 -28.23
C CYS A 22 2.09 -9.30 -27.58
N TYR A 23 1.10 -10.19 -27.47
CA TYR A 23 -0.25 -9.89 -27.01
C TYR A 23 -0.56 -10.56 -25.67
N GLY A 24 0.46 -10.87 -24.89
CA GLY A 24 0.34 -11.49 -23.58
C GLY A 24 0.85 -10.58 -22.46
N ILE A 25 0.16 -10.61 -21.33
CA ILE A 25 0.56 -9.93 -20.10
C ILE A 25 0.76 -10.99 -19.01
N GLY A 26 1.96 -11.01 -18.41
CA GLY A 26 2.25 -11.87 -17.25
C GLY A 26 1.80 -11.18 -15.97
N ALA A 27 0.63 -11.52 -15.44
CA ALA A 27 0.06 -10.86 -14.28
C ALA A 27 1.01 -10.87 -13.05
N SER A 28 1.62 -12.00 -12.73
CA SER A 28 2.58 -12.10 -11.64
C SER A 28 3.87 -11.29 -11.88
N ARG A 29 4.27 -11.12 -13.14
CA ARG A 29 5.43 -10.30 -13.50
C ARG A 29 5.16 -8.81 -13.30
N ILE A 30 3.91 -8.35 -13.45
CA ILE A 30 3.53 -6.96 -13.20
C ILE A 30 3.81 -6.60 -11.74
N VAL A 31 3.48 -7.47 -10.79
CA VAL A 31 3.76 -7.26 -9.36
C VAL A 31 5.24 -7.02 -9.13
N ALA A 32 6.11 -7.89 -9.64
CA ALA A 32 7.56 -7.75 -9.51
C ALA A 32 8.08 -6.46 -10.17
N ALA A 33 7.57 -6.12 -11.35
CA ALA A 33 7.95 -4.90 -12.05
C ALA A 33 7.48 -3.63 -11.32
N ALA A 34 6.30 -3.66 -10.71
CA ALA A 34 5.79 -2.55 -9.91
C ALA A 34 6.65 -2.31 -8.66
N ILE A 35 7.05 -3.38 -7.96
CA ILE A 35 7.95 -3.28 -6.80
C ILE A 35 9.30 -2.72 -7.21
N GLU A 36 9.89 -3.23 -8.29
CA GLU A 36 11.20 -2.78 -8.78
C GLU A 36 11.23 -1.29 -9.17
N GLN A 37 10.11 -0.79 -9.69
CA GLN A 37 10.00 0.61 -10.12
C GLN A 37 9.54 1.57 -9.02
N ASN A 38 8.90 1.05 -7.96
CA ASN A 38 8.26 1.87 -6.93
C ASN A 38 8.69 1.39 -5.53
N HIS A 39 9.89 1.75 -5.13
CA HIS A 39 10.43 1.48 -3.80
C HIS A 39 11.39 2.59 -3.35
N ASP A 40 11.67 2.63 -2.06
CA ASP A 40 12.73 3.43 -1.46
C ASP A 40 13.56 2.56 -0.49
N GLU A 41 14.43 3.18 0.31
CA GLU A 41 15.25 2.49 1.30
C GLU A 41 14.43 1.83 2.43
N LYS A 42 13.18 2.25 2.64
CA LYS A 42 12.29 1.75 3.69
C LYS A 42 11.43 0.58 3.22
N GLY A 43 11.19 0.45 1.92
CA GLY A 43 10.39 -0.62 1.34
C GLY A 43 9.60 -0.23 0.10
N ILE A 44 8.50 -0.93 -0.14
CA ILE A 44 7.68 -0.76 -1.34
C ILE A 44 6.86 0.53 -1.25
N ILE A 45 6.60 1.15 -2.41
CA ILE A 45 5.66 2.28 -2.57
C ILE A 45 4.64 1.85 -3.63
N TRP A 46 3.59 1.19 -3.22
CA TRP A 46 2.59 0.69 -4.17
C TRP A 46 1.89 1.83 -4.91
N PRO A 47 1.71 1.71 -6.24
CA PRO A 47 0.65 2.43 -6.93
C PRO A 47 -0.70 2.01 -6.33
N ASN A 48 -1.61 2.97 -6.08
CA ASN A 48 -2.89 2.69 -5.39
C ASN A 48 -3.68 1.52 -6.03
N SER A 49 -3.67 1.43 -7.36
CA SER A 49 -4.37 0.37 -8.12
C SER A 49 -3.76 -1.03 -7.99
N LEU A 50 -2.55 -1.18 -7.45
CA LEU A 50 -1.83 -2.44 -7.29
C LEU A 50 -1.56 -2.79 -5.84
N SER A 51 -1.90 -1.91 -4.91
CA SER A 51 -1.74 -2.16 -3.48
C SER A 51 -2.61 -3.35 -3.03
N PRO A 52 -2.07 -4.26 -2.21
CA PRO A 52 -2.84 -5.38 -1.67
C PRO A 52 -3.94 -4.93 -0.71
N TYR A 53 -3.77 -3.78 -0.05
CA TYR A 53 -4.73 -3.11 0.80
C TYR A 53 -4.62 -1.59 0.59
N GLU A 54 -5.72 -0.87 0.71
CA GLU A 54 -5.73 0.59 0.60
C GLU A 54 -5.21 1.25 1.89
N VAL A 55 -5.55 0.65 3.03
CA VAL A 55 -5.30 1.20 4.36
C VAL A 55 -4.80 0.13 5.31
N VAL A 56 -3.87 0.49 6.21
CA VAL A 56 -3.52 -0.33 7.37
C VAL A 56 -3.82 0.40 8.67
N ILE A 57 -4.47 -0.28 9.61
CA ILE A 57 -4.64 0.20 10.98
C ILE A 57 -3.52 -0.37 11.83
N VAL A 58 -2.76 0.49 12.50
CA VAL A 58 -1.67 0.11 13.39
C VAL A 58 -1.99 0.54 14.82
N GLU A 59 -2.07 -0.45 15.69
CA GLU A 59 -2.19 -0.23 17.12
C GLU A 59 -0.84 0.21 17.71
N ALA A 60 -0.75 1.47 18.17
CA ALA A 60 0.50 2.05 18.66
C ALA A 60 0.86 1.65 20.10
N ASN A 61 -0.04 1.00 20.84
CA ASN A 61 0.21 0.56 22.22
C ASN A 61 -0.18 -0.91 22.44
N PRO A 62 0.74 -1.86 22.24
CA PRO A 62 0.45 -3.31 22.26
C PRO A 62 0.14 -3.86 23.67
N LYS A 63 0.37 -3.12 24.73
CA LYS A 63 0.04 -3.56 26.10
C LYS A 63 -1.42 -3.28 26.46
N GLY A 64 -2.30 -3.51 25.45
CA GLY A 64 -3.69 -3.82 25.62
C GLY A 64 -4.47 -2.94 26.58
N LYS A 65 -4.71 -1.68 26.18
CA LYS A 65 -5.93 -1.06 26.65
C LYS A 65 -7.04 -1.60 25.77
N GLU A 66 -7.97 -2.34 26.34
CA GLU A 66 -9.17 -2.84 25.63
C GLU A 66 -9.86 -1.71 24.85
N ASP A 67 -9.81 -0.48 25.36
CA ASP A 67 -10.34 0.72 24.71
C ASP A 67 -9.69 1.03 23.35
N ILE A 68 -8.36 0.80 23.21
CA ILE A 68 -7.67 1.02 21.93
C ILE A 68 -8.08 -0.04 20.92
N LYS A 69 -8.15 -1.29 21.38
CA LYS A 69 -8.57 -2.41 20.54
C LYS A 69 -10.01 -2.24 20.05
N ALA A 70 -10.93 -1.86 20.95
CA ALA A 70 -12.30 -1.55 20.60
C ALA A 70 -12.37 -0.42 19.56
N LYS A 71 -11.56 0.63 19.71
CA LYS A 71 -11.50 1.73 18.73
C LYS A 71 -10.94 1.29 17.38
N CYS A 72 -9.94 0.40 17.37
CA CYS A 72 -9.42 -0.20 16.13
C CYS A 72 -10.51 -1.02 15.43
N GLU A 73 -11.25 -1.82 16.18
CA GLU A 73 -12.35 -2.64 15.66
C GLU A 73 -13.48 -1.78 15.09
N ASP A 74 -13.87 -0.71 15.77
CA ASP A 74 -14.87 0.24 15.28
C ASP A 74 -14.44 0.86 13.95
N ILE A 75 -13.19 1.30 13.84
CA ILE A 75 -12.67 1.91 12.61
C ILE A 75 -12.54 0.87 11.50
N TYR A 76 -12.09 -0.33 11.83
CA TYR A 76 -12.00 -1.43 10.88
C TYR A 76 -13.38 -1.74 10.27
N ASN A 77 -14.40 -1.89 11.10
CA ASN A 77 -15.77 -2.14 10.65
C ASN A 77 -16.34 -0.97 9.85
N LEU A 78 -16.06 0.27 10.25
CA LEU A 78 -16.46 1.48 9.51
C LEU A 78 -15.89 1.48 8.09
N LEU A 79 -14.59 1.19 7.94
CA LEU A 79 -13.91 1.18 6.66
C LEU A 79 -14.40 0.05 5.77
N LEU A 80 -14.54 -1.16 6.30
CA LEU A 80 -15.12 -2.30 5.56
C LEU A 80 -16.55 -2.00 5.09
N GLY A 81 -17.38 -1.38 5.95
CA GLY A 81 -18.72 -0.97 5.58
C GLY A 81 -18.79 0.07 4.46
N ASN A 82 -17.71 0.82 4.24
CA ASN A 82 -17.58 1.79 3.15
C ASN A 82 -16.84 1.21 1.92
N GLY A 83 -16.52 -0.09 1.91
CA GLY A 83 -15.89 -0.76 0.78
C GLY A 83 -14.39 -0.49 0.64
N VAL A 84 -13.71 -0.06 1.69
CA VAL A 84 -12.26 0.17 1.74
C VAL A 84 -11.57 -1.14 2.12
N ASP A 85 -10.55 -1.54 1.35
CA ASP A 85 -9.72 -2.70 1.66
C ASP A 85 -8.73 -2.34 2.78
N VAL A 86 -8.97 -2.88 3.98
CA VAL A 86 -8.24 -2.54 5.19
C VAL A 86 -7.55 -3.74 5.81
N LEU A 87 -6.29 -3.56 6.20
CA LEU A 87 -5.52 -4.50 7.01
C LEU A 87 -5.46 -3.99 8.46
N TRP A 88 -5.65 -4.86 9.44
CA TRP A 88 -5.44 -4.53 10.84
C TRP A 88 -4.21 -5.25 11.38
N GLU A 89 -3.21 -4.47 11.81
CA GLU A 89 -1.99 -4.98 12.46
C GLU A 89 -2.23 -5.12 13.96
N ASP A 90 -2.69 -6.31 14.38
CA ASP A 90 -3.09 -6.66 15.75
C ASP A 90 -2.04 -7.47 16.52
N THR A 91 -0.82 -7.63 15.98
CA THR A 91 0.24 -8.42 16.63
C THR A 91 0.74 -7.76 17.92
N ASP A 92 1.31 -8.55 18.84
CA ASP A 92 1.90 -8.05 20.09
C ASP A 92 3.31 -7.44 19.94
N LYS A 93 3.72 -7.14 18.72
CA LYS A 93 5.01 -6.52 18.44
C LYS A 93 5.09 -5.08 19.00
N ARG A 94 6.33 -4.62 19.23
CA ARG A 94 6.56 -3.22 19.62
C ARG A 94 6.12 -2.27 18.48
N PRO A 95 5.56 -1.08 18.78
CA PRO A 95 5.08 -0.15 17.76
C PRO A 95 6.08 0.17 16.65
N GLY A 96 7.35 0.39 17.01
CA GLY A 96 8.40 0.66 16.02
C GLY A 96 8.62 -0.49 15.02
N VAL A 97 8.43 -1.75 15.45
CA VAL A 97 8.52 -2.91 14.55
C VAL A 97 7.31 -2.98 13.64
N LYS A 98 6.10 -2.73 14.18
CA LYS A 98 4.87 -2.67 13.38
C LYS A 98 4.97 -1.61 12.27
N PHE A 99 5.44 -0.42 12.61
CA PHE A 99 5.63 0.66 11.63
C PHE A 99 6.63 0.26 10.55
N ALA A 100 7.78 -0.32 10.92
CA ALA A 100 8.79 -0.76 9.97
C ALA A 100 8.26 -1.87 9.05
N ASP A 101 7.52 -2.85 9.60
CA ASP A 101 6.90 -3.93 8.83
C ASP A 101 5.89 -3.37 7.82
N MET A 102 5.04 -2.41 8.21
CA MET A 102 4.03 -1.81 7.34
C MET A 102 4.64 -0.86 6.31
N GLU A 103 5.71 -0.13 6.65
CA GLU A 103 6.47 0.67 5.69
C GLU A 103 7.19 -0.22 4.67
N LEU A 104 7.70 -1.39 5.09
CA LEU A 104 8.33 -2.37 4.20
C LEU A 104 7.31 -2.95 3.21
N ILE A 105 6.11 -3.33 3.68
CA ILE A 105 5.02 -3.81 2.84
C ILE A 105 4.53 -2.70 1.89
N GLY A 106 4.55 -1.45 2.34
CA GLY A 106 4.29 -0.29 1.52
C GLY A 106 2.83 0.05 1.29
N ILE A 107 1.94 -0.26 2.23
CA ILE A 107 0.51 0.10 2.15
C ILE A 107 0.37 1.63 2.07
N PRO A 108 -0.45 2.17 1.14
CA PRO A 108 -0.49 3.60 0.85
C PRO A 108 -0.82 4.50 2.04
N VAL A 109 -1.78 4.11 2.87
CA VAL A 109 -2.23 4.89 4.03
C VAL A 109 -2.15 4.06 5.30
N MET A 110 -1.56 4.63 6.34
CA MET A 110 -1.47 4.06 7.69
C MET A 110 -2.28 4.90 8.67
N ILE A 111 -3.22 4.28 9.37
CA ILE A 111 -3.98 4.88 10.47
C ILE A 111 -3.35 4.42 11.77
N ILE A 112 -2.82 5.36 12.55
CA ILE A 112 -2.16 5.09 13.81
C ILE A 112 -3.12 5.39 14.96
N ILE A 113 -3.41 4.37 15.76
CA ILE A 113 -4.32 4.47 16.91
C ILE A 113 -3.55 4.22 18.19
N GLY A 114 -3.45 5.26 19.00
CA GLY A 114 -2.78 5.24 20.28
C GLY A 114 -3.52 6.06 21.33
N ASP A 115 -2.91 6.27 22.51
CA ASP A 115 -3.50 7.02 23.62
C ASP A 115 -3.98 8.43 23.25
N LYS A 116 -3.35 9.06 22.26
CA LYS A 116 -3.73 10.40 21.77
C LYS A 116 -5.06 10.34 21.00
N ALA A 117 -5.25 9.31 20.21
CA ALA A 117 -6.48 9.09 19.44
C ALA A 117 -7.70 8.96 20.36
N LEU A 118 -7.55 8.25 21.49
CA LEU A 118 -8.61 8.11 22.49
C LEU A 118 -8.95 9.43 23.17
N LYS A 119 -7.91 10.20 23.56
CA LYS A 119 -8.10 11.45 24.34
C LYS A 119 -8.71 12.58 23.52
N ASN A 120 -8.28 12.72 22.27
CA ASN A 120 -8.64 13.85 21.41
C ASN A 120 -9.71 13.52 20.36
N ASN A 121 -10.12 12.26 20.27
CA ASN A 121 -10.97 11.74 19.18
C ASN A 121 -10.44 12.10 17.77
N GLN A 122 -9.11 12.15 17.64
CA GLN A 122 -8.40 12.45 16.40
C GLN A 122 -7.51 11.28 16.03
N LEU A 123 -7.60 10.86 14.77
CA LEU A 123 -6.81 9.80 14.18
C LEU A 123 -5.60 10.39 13.46
N GLU A 124 -4.47 9.73 13.59
CA GLU A 124 -3.25 10.11 12.90
C GLU A 124 -3.14 9.27 11.62
N LEU A 125 -3.27 9.93 10.46
CA LEU A 125 -3.10 9.33 9.15
C LEU A 125 -1.71 9.66 8.62
N LYS A 126 -0.96 8.64 8.22
CA LYS A 126 0.33 8.78 7.56
C LYS A 126 0.26 8.14 6.18
N THR A 127 0.55 8.90 5.13
CA THR A 127 0.70 8.33 3.79
C THR A 127 2.10 7.74 3.63
N ARG A 128 2.25 6.77 2.72
CA ARG A 128 3.57 6.16 2.44
C ARG A 128 4.51 7.15 1.73
N LYS A 129 3.98 8.14 1.04
CA LYS A 129 4.73 9.15 0.28
C LYS A 129 5.14 10.36 1.13
N ASP A 130 4.30 10.75 2.10
CA ASP A 130 4.52 11.93 2.91
C ASP A 130 5.06 11.57 4.29
N GLU A 131 6.04 12.32 4.76
CA GLU A 131 6.62 12.09 6.09
C GLU A 131 5.76 12.63 7.23
N LYS A 132 4.89 13.61 6.95
CA LYS A 132 4.10 14.29 7.97
C LYS A 132 2.72 13.67 8.10
N PRO A 133 2.35 13.21 9.31
CA PRO A 133 1.01 12.70 9.54
C PRO A 133 -0.02 13.83 9.52
N ILE A 134 -1.23 13.50 9.07
CA ILE A 134 -2.39 14.37 9.07
C ILE A 134 -3.30 13.94 10.21
N MET A 135 -3.82 14.90 10.98
CA MET A 135 -4.78 14.61 12.04
C MET A 135 -6.19 14.76 11.50
N VAL A 136 -7.00 13.71 11.62
CA VAL A 136 -8.37 13.66 11.09
C VAL A 136 -9.34 13.24 12.18
N SER A 137 -10.54 13.82 12.18
CA SER A 137 -11.61 13.36 13.07
C SER A 137 -12.15 12.00 12.63
N HIS A 138 -12.75 11.26 13.55
CA HIS A 138 -13.37 9.97 13.22
C HIS A 138 -14.48 10.11 12.15
N GLU A 139 -15.22 11.23 12.17
CA GLU A 139 -16.34 11.49 11.26
C GLU A 139 -15.84 11.81 9.83
N ASP A 140 -14.69 12.46 9.71
CA ASP A 140 -14.11 12.89 8.44
C ASP A 140 -13.17 11.83 7.81
N LEU A 141 -12.93 10.72 8.51
CA LEU A 141 -11.97 9.70 8.10
C LEU A 141 -12.21 9.19 6.67
N VAL A 142 -13.44 8.81 6.37
CA VAL A 142 -13.80 8.25 5.04
C VAL A 142 -13.62 9.30 3.93
N ASN A 143 -13.95 10.56 4.21
CA ASN A 143 -13.78 11.65 3.25
C ASN A 143 -12.30 11.95 3.02
N ALA A 144 -11.51 12.01 4.10
CA ALA A 144 -10.07 12.20 4.01
C ALA A 144 -9.37 11.09 3.21
N LEU A 145 -9.78 9.83 3.38
CA LEU A 145 -9.25 8.71 2.60
C LEU A 145 -9.58 8.81 1.10
N LYS A 146 -10.77 9.32 0.76
CA LYS A 146 -11.16 9.54 -0.64
C LYS A 146 -10.37 10.66 -1.32
N GLU A 147 -9.89 11.63 -0.55
CA GLU A 147 -9.04 12.72 -1.06
C GLU A 147 -7.58 12.28 -1.26
N LEU A 148 -7.14 11.24 -0.53
CA LEU A 148 -5.78 10.69 -0.59
C LEU A 148 -5.60 9.59 -1.67
N ASN A 149 -6.69 9.02 -2.17
CA ASN A 149 -6.71 8.03 -3.24
C ASN A 149 -6.94 8.68 -4.61
#